data_cdae5d3129f1d6bc3a39f886f3997c15
#
_entry.id   cdae5d3129f1d6bc3a39f886f3997c15
#
_cell.length_a   1.000
_cell.length_b   1.000
_cell.length_c   1.000
_cell.angle_alpha   90.00
_cell.angle_beta   90.00
_cell.angle_gamma   90.00
#
_symmetry.space_group_name_H-M   'P 1'
#
loop_
_entity.id
_entity.type
_entity.pdbx_description
1 polymer ?
#
loop_
_entity_poly.entity_id
_entity_poly.type
_entity_poly.pdbx_seq_one_letter_code
_entity_poly.pdbx_strand_id
1 'polypeptide(L)'
;MATDLSRRRFVSTLGAGTASLAAASALATPAAAAAPAAARLKILGIACSLRPGKTTAQAVQLCLDAARSVAPERIEIELIELAGLNIPTQPAAKLPVPAGQQDDFPQVEAKLSDPQLAAIVVGTPVYHANMSALCKALIERCGVFRNDFTLSGKVAGVVAVGAARNGGQELVIRSVQASLMCHELLVIGDGRPMSHFGGTLWNDGKDDISNDEFGVQTAQNLGKHMARVALARHPA
;
A
#
# COMPACT_ATOMS: atom_id res chain seq x y z
N MET A 1 -6.38 44.31 34.51
CA MET A 1 -5.59 43.90 35.68
C MET A 1 -4.91 42.60 35.37
N ALA A 2 -3.63 42.68 35.07
CA ALA A 2 -2.77 41.56 34.77
C ALA A 2 -2.21 40.98 36.05
N THR A 3 -2.14 39.65 36.17
CA THR A 3 -1.28 38.99 37.14
C THR A 3 -0.41 38.00 36.45
N ASP A 4 0.80 38.45 36.27
CA ASP A 4 2.01 37.73 35.94
C ASP A 4 2.32 36.68 37.00
N LEU A 5 2.51 35.40 36.61
CA LEU A 5 3.08 34.38 37.46
C LEU A 5 4.40 33.88 36.87
N SER A 6 5.43 34.56 37.39
CA SER A 6 6.85 34.35 37.18
C SER A 6 7.31 32.93 37.49
N ARG A 7 8.00 32.35 36.50
CA ARG A 7 8.92 31.21 36.65
C ARG A 7 10.16 31.63 37.42
N ARG A 8 10.25 31.35 38.73
CA ARG A 8 11.54 31.25 39.48
C ARG A 8 11.25 30.89 40.93
N ARG A 9 11.61 29.64 41.29
CA ARG A 9 12.24 29.28 42.57
C ARG A 9 12.11 27.78 42.81
N PHE A 10 13.15 27.06 42.46
CA PHE A 10 13.52 25.84 43.17
C PHE A 10 15.03 25.62 43.00
N VAL A 11 15.82 26.29 43.80
CA VAL A 11 17.24 25.93 44.03
C VAL A 11 17.51 26.20 45.49
N SER A 12 18.16 25.23 46.09
CA SER A 12 18.87 25.22 47.38
C SER A 12 18.17 24.51 48.55
N THR A 13 18.65 23.31 48.80
CA THR A 13 19.12 22.94 50.15
C THR A 13 20.28 21.94 50.01
N LEU A 14 21.48 22.42 50.28
CA LEU A 14 22.67 21.63 50.54
C LEU A 14 22.57 21.09 51.97
N GLY A 15 22.78 19.77 52.15
CA GLY A 15 22.98 19.13 53.42
C GLY A 15 24.13 18.14 53.32
N ALA A 16 25.24 18.46 53.95
CA ALA A 16 26.44 17.62 54.04
C ALA A 16 26.23 16.44 55.01
N GLY A 17 26.81 15.29 54.68
CA GLY A 17 26.83 14.14 55.60
C GLY A 17 27.55 12.91 55.06
N THR A 18 28.86 12.84 55.35
CA THR A 18 29.67 11.65 55.70
C THR A 18 29.86 10.49 54.66
N ALA A 19 31.14 10.27 54.42
CA ALA A 19 31.73 9.15 53.72
C ALA A 19 31.39 7.78 54.37
N SER A 20 31.16 6.80 53.52
CA SER A 20 31.26 5.37 53.89
C SER A 20 31.71 4.56 52.68
N LEU A 21 32.69 3.76 52.93
CA LEU A 21 33.50 2.83 52.14
C LEU A 21 32.83 2.18 50.91
N ALA A 22 33.63 2.13 49.89
CA ALA A 22 33.45 1.36 48.65
C ALA A 22 33.37 -0.13 48.92
N ALA A 23 32.28 -0.76 48.43
CA ALA A 23 32.21 -2.14 48.02
C ALA A 23 31.92 -2.12 46.52
N ALA A 24 32.93 -2.42 45.70
CA ALA A 24 32.78 -2.59 44.27
C ALA A 24 32.02 -3.90 44.00
N SER A 25 30.71 -3.81 43.95
CA SER A 25 29.89 -4.85 43.32
C SER A 25 29.85 -4.56 41.81
N ALA A 26 30.52 -5.38 41.04
CA ALA A 26 30.40 -5.41 39.59
C ALA A 26 28.94 -5.78 39.27
N LEU A 27 28.09 -4.77 39.07
CA LEU A 27 26.78 -4.93 38.49
C LEU A 27 27.00 -5.33 37.04
N ALA A 28 26.86 -6.64 36.75
CA ALA A 28 26.71 -7.12 35.41
C ALA A 28 25.54 -6.37 34.77
N THR A 29 25.83 -5.51 33.82
CA THR A 29 24.81 -4.87 32.99
C THR A 29 24.00 -6.00 32.34
N PRO A 30 22.69 -6.09 32.60
CA PRO A 30 21.89 -7.08 31.88
C PRO A 30 22.03 -6.75 30.39
N ALA A 31 22.46 -7.75 29.59
CA ALA A 31 22.47 -7.64 28.15
C ALA A 31 21.06 -7.16 27.74
N ALA A 32 20.99 -6.00 27.12
CA ALA A 32 19.72 -5.48 26.60
C ALA A 32 19.15 -6.58 25.68
N ALA A 33 18.04 -7.17 26.10
CA ALA A 33 17.30 -8.11 25.28
C ALA A 33 17.03 -7.38 23.95
N ALA A 34 17.48 -7.94 22.84
CA ALA A 34 17.24 -7.39 21.53
C ALA A 34 15.72 -7.21 21.41
N ALA A 35 15.29 -5.98 21.13
CA ALA A 35 13.89 -5.70 20.89
C ALA A 35 13.40 -6.68 19.81
N PRO A 36 12.19 -7.27 19.96
CA PRO A 36 11.67 -8.18 18.94
C PRO A 36 11.69 -7.46 17.59
N ALA A 37 12.22 -8.15 16.56
CA ALA A 37 12.29 -7.60 15.23
C ALA A 37 10.87 -7.13 14.83
N ALA A 38 10.76 -5.85 14.43
CA ALA A 38 9.46 -5.28 14.04
C ALA A 38 8.81 -6.13 12.94
N ALA A 39 7.52 -6.41 13.09
CA ALA A 39 6.78 -7.24 12.14
C ALA A 39 6.92 -6.70 10.71
N ARG A 40 7.14 -7.58 9.75
CA ARG A 40 7.16 -7.22 8.33
C ARG A 40 5.75 -6.84 7.87
N LEU A 41 5.68 -5.85 7.01
CA LEU A 41 4.45 -5.38 6.37
C LEU A 41 4.45 -5.84 4.92
N LYS A 42 3.33 -6.40 4.48
CA LYS A 42 3.17 -6.80 3.09
C LYS A 42 2.50 -5.69 2.28
N ILE A 43 3.02 -5.40 1.10
CA ILE A 43 2.41 -4.56 0.08
C ILE A 43 2.10 -5.43 -1.12
N LEU A 44 0.82 -5.57 -1.44
CA LEU A 44 0.34 -6.40 -2.52
C LEU A 44 0.06 -5.56 -3.76
N GLY A 45 0.64 -5.92 -4.90
CA GLY A 45 0.30 -5.39 -6.21
C GLY A 45 -0.65 -6.34 -6.94
N ILE A 46 -1.68 -5.79 -7.56
CA ILE A 46 -2.62 -6.57 -8.37
C ILE A 46 -2.70 -5.96 -9.77
N ALA A 47 -2.18 -6.67 -10.77
CA ALA A 47 -2.22 -6.25 -12.16
C ALA A 47 -3.48 -6.81 -12.86
N CYS A 48 -4.42 -5.93 -13.15
CA CYS A 48 -5.72 -6.25 -13.73
C CYS A 48 -5.71 -6.17 -15.27
N SER A 49 -4.70 -6.77 -15.92
CA SER A 49 -4.58 -6.86 -17.37
C SER A 49 -4.80 -8.30 -17.81
N LEU A 50 -5.42 -8.50 -18.98
CA LEU A 50 -5.51 -9.82 -19.61
C LEU A 50 -4.18 -10.27 -20.24
N ARG A 51 -3.21 -9.37 -20.40
CA ARG A 51 -1.92 -9.65 -21.01
C ARG A 51 -0.85 -9.82 -19.92
N PRO A 52 -0.36 -11.04 -19.67
CA PRO A 52 0.63 -11.29 -18.62
C PRO A 52 1.98 -10.62 -18.93
N GLY A 53 2.68 -10.15 -17.89
CA GLY A 53 4.02 -9.57 -17.99
C GLY A 53 4.11 -8.26 -18.76
N LYS A 54 2.96 -7.67 -19.18
CA LYS A 54 2.94 -6.45 -19.99
C LYS A 54 2.91 -5.18 -19.12
N THR A 55 2.74 -4.05 -19.76
CA THR A 55 2.95 -2.71 -19.19
C THR A 55 2.20 -2.43 -17.89
N THR A 56 1.01 -3.03 -17.69
CA THR A 56 0.30 -2.90 -16.41
C THR A 56 1.04 -3.62 -15.27
N ALA A 57 1.50 -4.86 -15.51
CA ALA A 57 2.28 -5.60 -14.52
C ALA A 57 3.62 -4.91 -14.23
N GLN A 58 4.30 -4.42 -15.27
CA GLN A 58 5.55 -3.65 -15.14
C GLN A 58 5.35 -2.38 -14.30
N ALA A 59 4.27 -1.64 -14.53
CA ALA A 59 3.96 -0.42 -13.80
C ALA A 59 3.65 -0.70 -12.31
N VAL A 60 2.91 -1.77 -12.02
CA VAL A 60 2.69 -2.23 -10.65
C VAL A 60 3.99 -2.66 -10.00
N GLN A 61 4.85 -3.41 -10.71
CA GLN A 61 6.14 -3.84 -10.19
C GLN A 61 7.06 -2.65 -9.87
N LEU A 62 7.12 -1.62 -10.73
CA LEU A 62 7.86 -0.38 -10.44
C LEU A 62 7.39 0.27 -9.13
N CYS A 63 6.07 0.32 -8.91
CA CYS A 63 5.49 0.84 -7.68
C CYS A 63 5.90 0.00 -6.46
N LEU A 64 5.84 -1.33 -6.55
CA LEU A 64 6.23 -2.26 -5.50
C LEU A 64 7.73 -2.16 -5.15
N ASP A 65 8.59 -2.12 -6.16
CA ASP A 65 10.04 -2.01 -5.95
C ASP A 65 10.40 -0.68 -5.28
N ALA A 66 9.75 0.40 -5.69
CA ALA A 66 9.89 1.70 -5.04
C ALA A 66 9.38 1.69 -3.59
N ALA A 67 8.30 0.98 -3.30
CA ALA A 67 7.80 0.81 -1.95
C ALA A 67 8.80 0.06 -1.07
N ARG A 68 9.31 -1.09 -1.55
CA ARG A 68 10.30 -1.89 -0.83
C ARG A 68 11.59 -1.11 -0.55
N SER A 69 12.01 -0.22 -1.47
CA SER A 69 13.23 0.58 -1.31
C SER A 69 13.20 1.53 -0.11
N VAL A 70 12.03 1.83 0.47
CA VAL A 70 11.88 2.72 1.64
C VAL A 70 12.37 2.07 2.93
N ALA A 71 12.09 0.78 3.11
CA ALA A 71 12.51 0.00 4.27
C ALA A 71 12.58 -1.50 3.90
N PRO A 72 13.65 -1.94 3.21
CA PRO A 72 13.74 -3.30 2.66
C PRO A 72 13.61 -4.42 3.69
N GLU A 73 14.04 -4.15 4.91
CA GLU A 73 13.98 -5.09 6.05
C GLU A 73 12.59 -5.23 6.64
N ARG A 74 11.72 -4.23 6.44
CA ARG A 74 10.36 -4.18 6.99
C ARG A 74 9.25 -4.40 5.96
N ILE A 75 9.54 -4.19 4.67
CA ILE A 75 8.53 -4.25 3.61
C ILE A 75 8.77 -5.48 2.74
N GLU A 76 7.80 -6.35 2.73
CA GLU A 76 7.65 -7.45 1.78
C GLU A 76 6.72 -7.02 0.65
N ILE A 77 7.04 -7.38 -0.58
CA ILE A 77 6.20 -7.09 -1.75
C ILE A 77 5.79 -8.38 -2.44
N GLU A 78 4.59 -8.38 -2.97
CA GLU A 78 4.08 -9.47 -3.78
C GLU A 78 3.28 -8.90 -4.96
N LEU A 79 3.47 -9.45 -6.17
CA LEU A 79 2.68 -9.12 -7.36
C LEU A 79 1.77 -10.29 -7.69
N ILE A 80 0.48 -10.01 -7.90
CA ILE A 80 -0.47 -10.94 -8.52
C ILE A 80 -0.86 -10.38 -9.88
N GLU A 81 -0.71 -11.18 -10.92
CA GLU A 81 -1.30 -10.91 -12.21
C GLU A 81 -2.63 -11.66 -12.34
N LEU A 82 -3.70 -10.96 -12.66
CA LEU A 82 -5.00 -11.60 -12.91
C LEU A 82 -5.11 -12.19 -14.30
N ALA A 83 -4.11 -12.00 -15.15
CA ALA A 83 -4.03 -12.62 -16.46
C ALA A 83 -4.12 -14.15 -16.36
N GLY A 84 -5.04 -14.75 -17.10
CA GLY A 84 -5.26 -16.20 -17.06
C GLY A 84 -6.13 -16.70 -15.92
N LEU A 85 -6.47 -15.86 -14.94
CA LEU A 85 -7.43 -16.21 -13.89
C LEU A 85 -8.87 -15.97 -14.36
N ASN A 86 -9.73 -16.90 -14.02
CA ASN A 86 -11.16 -16.77 -14.23
C ASN A 86 -11.82 -16.20 -12.95
N ILE A 87 -12.36 -14.99 -13.04
CA ILE A 87 -12.99 -14.29 -11.92
C ILE A 87 -14.44 -13.99 -12.26
N PRO A 88 -15.34 -14.96 -12.07
CA PRO A 88 -16.77 -14.77 -12.32
C PRO A 88 -17.37 -13.76 -11.36
N THR A 89 -18.22 -12.89 -11.87
CA THR A 89 -18.85 -11.81 -11.06
C THR A 89 -20.17 -12.20 -10.44
N GLN A 90 -20.76 -13.35 -10.82
CA GLN A 90 -22.04 -13.82 -10.30
C GLN A 90 -22.10 -13.86 -8.76
N PRO A 91 -21.04 -14.31 -8.03
CA PRO A 91 -21.09 -14.29 -6.56
C PRO A 91 -21.22 -12.89 -5.96
N ALA A 92 -20.75 -11.84 -6.63
CA ALA A 92 -20.98 -10.47 -6.18
C ALA A 92 -22.47 -10.10 -6.14
N ALA A 93 -23.28 -10.70 -7.02
CA ALA A 93 -24.72 -10.56 -7.05
C ALA A 93 -25.44 -11.66 -6.23
N LYS A 94 -24.72 -12.43 -5.41
CA LYS A 94 -25.25 -13.57 -4.64
C LYS A 94 -25.82 -14.70 -5.52
N LEU A 95 -25.33 -14.82 -6.74
CA LEU A 95 -25.65 -15.89 -7.66
C LEU A 95 -24.55 -16.96 -7.66
N PRO A 96 -24.86 -18.24 -7.92
CA PRO A 96 -23.84 -19.27 -8.01
C PRO A 96 -22.96 -19.05 -9.25
N VAL A 97 -21.73 -19.53 -9.16
CA VAL A 97 -20.86 -19.65 -10.34
C VAL A 97 -21.51 -20.61 -11.32
N PRO A 98 -21.57 -20.31 -12.63
CA PRO A 98 -22.16 -21.19 -13.62
C PRO A 98 -21.52 -22.57 -13.63
N ALA A 99 -22.33 -23.61 -13.85
CA ALA A 99 -21.85 -24.99 -13.89
C ALA A 99 -20.71 -25.14 -14.92
N GLY A 100 -19.61 -25.77 -14.52
CA GLY A 100 -18.42 -25.98 -15.35
C GLY A 100 -17.48 -24.77 -15.47
N GLN A 101 -17.83 -23.62 -14.90
CA GLN A 101 -16.93 -22.47 -14.86
C GLN A 101 -16.03 -22.54 -13.60
N GLN A 102 -14.73 -22.38 -13.81
CA GLN A 102 -13.75 -22.25 -12.72
C GLN A 102 -13.89 -20.88 -12.04
N ASP A 103 -13.65 -20.82 -10.73
CA ASP A 103 -13.53 -19.58 -9.98
C ASP A 103 -12.16 -19.53 -9.31
N ASP A 104 -11.30 -18.64 -9.77
CA ASP A 104 -9.95 -18.43 -9.24
C ASP A 104 -9.87 -17.31 -8.20
N PHE A 105 -10.97 -16.63 -7.91
CA PHE A 105 -10.97 -15.54 -6.93
C PHE A 105 -10.53 -15.98 -5.52
N PRO A 106 -10.83 -17.20 -5.02
CA PRO A 106 -10.40 -17.61 -3.68
C PRO A 106 -8.88 -17.53 -3.45
N GLN A 107 -8.05 -17.72 -4.48
CA GLN A 107 -6.60 -17.54 -4.34
C GLN A 107 -6.20 -16.05 -4.17
N VAL A 108 -6.94 -15.12 -4.78
CA VAL A 108 -6.75 -13.68 -4.61
C VAL A 108 -7.29 -13.24 -3.25
N GLU A 109 -8.44 -13.76 -2.84
CA GLU A 109 -9.06 -13.52 -1.53
C GLU A 109 -8.11 -13.91 -0.39
N ALA A 110 -7.45 -15.06 -0.49
CA ALA A 110 -6.48 -15.51 0.50
C ALA A 110 -5.31 -14.53 0.67
N LYS A 111 -4.84 -13.91 -0.42
CA LYS A 111 -3.77 -12.89 -0.38
C LYS A 111 -4.26 -11.57 0.21
N LEU A 112 -5.49 -11.18 -0.09
CA LEU A 112 -6.11 -9.96 0.45
C LEU A 112 -6.47 -10.11 1.94
N SER A 113 -6.65 -11.34 2.41
CA SER A 113 -6.92 -11.68 3.82
C SER A 113 -5.65 -11.85 4.67
N ASP A 114 -4.46 -11.71 4.07
CA ASP A 114 -3.20 -11.85 4.81
C ASP A 114 -3.14 -10.83 5.97
N PRO A 115 -2.93 -11.26 7.21
CA PRO A 115 -2.88 -10.37 8.37
C PRO A 115 -1.70 -9.38 8.32
N GLN A 116 -0.64 -9.68 7.56
CA GLN A 116 0.50 -8.78 7.34
C GLN A 116 0.25 -7.75 6.24
N LEU A 117 -0.87 -7.87 5.50
CA LEU A 117 -1.21 -6.95 4.43
C LEU A 117 -1.48 -5.55 4.97
N ALA A 118 -0.60 -4.61 4.67
CA ALA A 118 -0.69 -3.21 5.08
C ALA A 118 -1.12 -2.28 3.93
N ALA A 119 -0.84 -2.65 2.68
CA ALA A 119 -1.17 -1.83 1.53
C ALA A 119 -1.44 -2.64 0.27
N ILE A 120 -2.24 -2.06 -0.64
CA ILE A 120 -2.61 -2.66 -1.93
C ILE A 120 -2.39 -1.63 -3.03
N VAL A 121 -1.69 -1.98 -4.11
CA VAL A 121 -1.69 -1.20 -5.35
C VAL A 121 -2.44 -1.95 -6.44
N VAL A 122 -3.47 -1.31 -6.99
CA VAL A 122 -4.26 -1.85 -8.10
C VAL A 122 -3.81 -1.22 -9.40
N GLY A 123 -3.33 -2.05 -10.33
CA GLY A 123 -2.96 -1.63 -11.67
C GLY A 123 -3.99 -2.04 -12.71
N THR A 124 -4.36 -1.13 -13.61
CA THR A 124 -5.30 -1.42 -14.69
C THR A 124 -4.89 -0.76 -16.00
N PRO A 125 -5.09 -1.43 -17.15
CA PRO A 125 -5.03 -0.73 -18.43
C PRO A 125 -6.21 0.23 -18.55
N VAL A 126 -6.04 1.27 -19.37
CA VAL A 126 -7.13 2.19 -19.72
C VAL A 126 -7.85 1.66 -20.96
N TYR A 127 -9.11 1.32 -20.83
CA TYR A 127 -9.98 0.94 -21.94
C TYR A 127 -11.21 1.86 -21.98
N HIS A 128 -11.34 2.64 -23.07
CA HIS A 128 -12.45 3.59 -23.24
C HIS A 128 -12.63 4.52 -22.02
N ALA A 129 -11.52 5.10 -21.55
CA ALA A 129 -11.46 5.96 -20.37
C ALA A 129 -11.99 5.30 -19.07
N ASN A 130 -11.95 3.96 -18.99
CA ASN A 130 -12.35 3.21 -17.82
C ASN A 130 -11.35 2.08 -17.50
N MET A 131 -11.49 1.47 -16.31
CA MET A 131 -10.74 0.28 -15.90
C MET A 131 -11.09 -0.93 -16.80
N SER A 132 -10.23 -1.93 -16.83
CA SER A 132 -10.53 -3.19 -17.51
C SER A 132 -11.70 -3.90 -16.84
N ALA A 133 -12.43 -4.73 -17.61
CA ALA A 133 -13.48 -5.59 -17.07
C ALA A 133 -12.95 -6.50 -15.96
N LEU A 134 -11.70 -6.97 -16.07
CA LEU A 134 -11.04 -7.80 -15.07
C LEU A 134 -10.80 -7.04 -13.75
N CYS A 135 -10.43 -5.75 -13.83
CA CYS A 135 -10.31 -4.89 -12.65
C CYS A 135 -11.67 -4.69 -11.98
N LYS A 136 -12.72 -4.48 -12.77
CA LYS A 136 -14.07 -4.35 -12.23
C LYS A 136 -14.56 -5.65 -11.59
N ALA A 137 -14.30 -6.80 -12.20
CA ALA A 137 -14.61 -8.10 -11.63
C ALA A 137 -13.92 -8.32 -10.27
N LEU A 138 -12.62 -8.00 -10.17
CA LEU A 138 -11.89 -8.03 -8.90
C LEU A 138 -12.61 -7.19 -7.84
N ILE A 139 -12.92 -5.92 -8.16
CA ILE A 139 -13.55 -4.99 -7.21
C ILE A 139 -14.92 -5.51 -6.75
N GLU A 140 -15.73 -6.04 -7.66
CA GLU A 140 -17.03 -6.62 -7.31
C GLU A 140 -16.88 -7.83 -6.40
N ARG A 141 -15.93 -8.71 -6.68
CA ARG A 141 -15.67 -9.88 -5.86
C ARG A 141 -15.10 -9.52 -4.48
N CYS A 142 -14.39 -8.41 -4.33
CA CYS A 142 -13.96 -7.89 -3.04
C CYS A 142 -15.14 -7.52 -2.11
N GLY A 143 -16.38 -7.52 -2.60
CA GLY A 143 -17.57 -7.35 -1.78
C GLY A 143 -17.65 -8.31 -0.58
N VAL A 144 -17.01 -9.48 -0.65
CA VAL A 144 -16.91 -10.45 0.46
C VAL A 144 -16.27 -9.84 1.71
N PHE A 145 -15.29 -8.96 1.56
CA PHE A 145 -14.59 -8.31 2.67
C PHE A 145 -15.39 -7.24 3.41
N ARG A 146 -16.60 -6.91 2.93
CA ARG A 146 -17.49 -5.97 3.62
C ARG A 146 -18.27 -6.61 4.77
N ASN A 147 -18.24 -7.94 4.89
CA ASN A 147 -18.94 -8.64 5.96
C ASN A 147 -18.24 -8.42 7.33
N ASP A 148 -16.92 -8.32 7.33
CA ASP A 148 -16.06 -8.19 8.51
C ASP A 148 -15.09 -7.01 8.42
N PHE A 149 -15.13 -6.23 7.33
CA PHE A 149 -14.26 -5.10 7.06
C PHE A 149 -12.76 -5.44 7.07
N THR A 150 -12.38 -6.63 6.63
CA THR A 150 -10.99 -7.12 6.59
C THR A 150 -10.02 -6.13 5.91
N LEU A 151 -10.48 -5.33 4.94
CA LEU A 151 -9.66 -4.36 4.22
C LEU A 151 -9.62 -2.98 4.88
N SER A 152 -10.42 -2.73 5.92
CA SER A 152 -10.52 -1.42 6.57
C SER A 152 -9.16 -0.92 7.06
N GLY A 153 -8.88 0.34 6.77
CA GLY A 153 -7.67 1.04 7.21
C GLY A 153 -6.38 0.63 6.49
N LYS A 154 -6.38 -0.33 5.57
CA LYS A 154 -5.20 -0.64 4.75
C LYS A 154 -5.01 0.47 3.70
N VAL A 155 -3.74 0.76 3.36
CA VAL A 155 -3.41 1.80 2.37
C VAL A 155 -3.70 1.30 0.96
N ALA A 156 -4.27 2.15 0.11
CA ALA A 156 -4.53 1.79 -1.27
C ALA A 156 -4.02 2.85 -2.26
N GLY A 157 -3.37 2.39 -3.33
CA GLY A 157 -2.93 3.19 -4.45
C GLY A 157 -3.39 2.60 -5.78
N VAL A 158 -3.42 3.42 -6.82
CA VAL A 158 -3.86 3.00 -8.15
C VAL A 158 -2.86 3.43 -9.21
N VAL A 159 -2.58 2.52 -10.14
CA VAL A 159 -1.75 2.76 -11.33
C VAL A 159 -2.59 2.49 -12.57
N ALA A 160 -2.62 3.42 -13.51
CA ALA A 160 -3.30 3.26 -14.79
C ALA A 160 -2.34 3.43 -15.98
N VAL A 161 -2.39 2.50 -16.93
CA VAL A 161 -1.55 2.51 -18.12
C VAL A 161 -2.42 2.70 -19.36
N GLY A 162 -2.24 3.82 -20.06
CA GLY A 162 -2.92 4.13 -21.32
C GLY A 162 -2.03 3.94 -22.55
N ALA A 163 -2.61 3.97 -23.74
CA ALA A 163 -1.88 3.97 -25.00
C ALA A 163 -1.31 5.36 -25.36
N ALA A 164 -1.83 6.42 -24.74
CA ALA A 164 -1.41 7.80 -24.95
C ALA A 164 -1.34 8.55 -23.62
N ARG A 165 -0.53 9.63 -23.57
CA ARG A 165 -0.34 10.45 -22.36
C ARG A 165 -1.66 11.00 -21.79
N ASN A 166 -2.53 11.51 -22.64
CA ASN A 166 -3.84 12.03 -22.26
C ASN A 166 -4.96 11.01 -22.56
N GLY A 167 -4.72 9.74 -22.23
CA GLY A 167 -5.61 8.61 -22.56
C GLY A 167 -6.75 8.37 -21.57
N GLY A 168 -6.89 9.19 -20.51
CA GLY A 168 -7.90 9.01 -19.49
C GLY A 168 -7.39 8.31 -18.22
N GLN A 169 -6.08 8.22 -18.00
CA GLN A 169 -5.48 7.55 -16.84
C GLN A 169 -6.02 8.09 -15.52
N GLU A 170 -6.08 9.41 -15.34
CA GLU A 170 -6.57 10.02 -14.10
C GLU A 170 -8.05 9.73 -13.85
N LEU A 171 -8.86 9.72 -14.91
CA LEU A 171 -10.28 9.37 -14.81
C LEU A 171 -10.44 7.93 -14.33
N VAL A 172 -9.64 7.01 -14.87
CA VAL A 172 -9.64 5.60 -14.46
C VAL A 172 -9.18 5.45 -13.02
N ILE A 173 -8.08 6.11 -12.64
CA ILE A 173 -7.58 6.11 -11.25
C ILE A 173 -8.70 6.54 -10.30
N ARG A 174 -9.38 7.65 -10.57
CA ARG A 174 -10.48 8.16 -9.74
C ARG A 174 -11.64 7.16 -9.64
N SER A 175 -11.98 6.49 -10.74
CA SER A 175 -13.04 5.47 -10.74
C SER A 175 -12.70 4.27 -9.87
N VAL A 176 -11.45 3.79 -9.94
CA VAL A 176 -10.97 2.69 -9.08
C VAL A 176 -10.90 3.16 -7.62
N GLN A 177 -10.35 4.33 -7.34
CA GLN A 177 -10.27 4.92 -6.00
C GLN A 177 -11.64 5.00 -5.33
N ALA A 178 -12.65 5.50 -6.03
CA ALA A 178 -14.02 5.58 -5.50
C ALA A 178 -14.56 4.21 -5.07
N SER A 179 -14.25 3.15 -5.83
CA SER A 179 -14.64 1.78 -5.49
C SER A 179 -13.87 1.25 -4.27
N LEU A 180 -12.57 1.54 -4.18
CA LEU A 180 -11.73 1.11 -3.05
C LEU A 180 -12.15 1.79 -1.73
N MET A 181 -12.60 3.04 -1.77
CA MET A 181 -13.15 3.73 -0.60
C MET A 181 -14.39 3.03 -0.02
N CYS A 182 -15.17 2.32 -0.83
CA CYS A 182 -16.30 1.53 -0.35
C CYS A 182 -15.90 0.34 0.54
N HIS A 183 -14.62 -0.01 0.58
CA HIS A 183 -14.03 -1.03 1.44
C HIS A 183 -13.27 -0.42 2.64
N GLU A 184 -13.48 0.87 2.92
CA GLU A 184 -12.78 1.64 3.96
C GLU A 184 -11.26 1.66 3.81
N LEU A 185 -10.74 1.46 2.59
CA LEU A 185 -9.32 1.60 2.30
C LEU A 185 -8.90 3.07 2.38
N LEU A 186 -7.70 3.32 2.90
CA LEU A 186 -7.08 4.64 2.90
C LEU A 186 -6.46 4.92 1.53
N VAL A 187 -7.23 5.51 0.66
CA VAL A 187 -6.83 5.79 -0.71
C VAL A 187 -5.90 7.00 -0.77
N ILE A 188 -4.74 6.85 -1.41
CA ILE A 188 -3.75 7.91 -1.55
C ILE A 188 -3.30 8.10 -3.00
N GLY A 189 -2.80 9.29 -3.31
CA GLY A 189 -2.14 9.59 -4.58
C GLY A 189 -0.63 9.34 -4.53
N ASP A 190 0.08 9.71 -5.61
CA ASP A 190 1.51 9.49 -5.77
C ASP A 190 2.38 10.33 -4.80
N GLY A 191 1.81 11.37 -4.19
CA GLY A 191 2.50 12.16 -3.20
C GLY A 191 3.57 13.09 -3.79
N ARG A 192 4.50 13.52 -2.92
CA ARG A 192 5.57 14.46 -3.31
C ARG A 192 6.60 13.77 -4.20
N PRO A 193 7.22 14.53 -5.15
CA PRO A 193 7.06 15.98 -5.39
C PRO A 193 5.90 16.35 -6.31
N MET A 194 5.19 15.39 -6.92
CA MET A 194 4.27 15.66 -8.03
C MET A 194 2.81 15.80 -7.59
N SER A 195 2.35 14.98 -6.64
CA SER A 195 1.02 15.07 -5.99
C SER A 195 -0.17 14.92 -6.95
N HIS A 196 -0.15 13.86 -7.78
CA HIS A 196 -1.27 13.47 -8.63
C HIS A 196 -2.17 12.41 -7.96
N PHE A 197 -3.21 11.98 -8.65
CA PHE A 197 -4.15 10.98 -8.12
C PHE A 197 -3.55 9.58 -7.96
N GLY A 198 -2.46 9.26 -8.67
CA GLY A 198 -1.80 7.95 -8.62
C GLY A 198 -0.77 7.81 -9.72
N GLY A 199 -0.38 6.58 -10.04
CA GLY A 199 0.56 6.31 -11.13
C GLY A 199 -0.10 6.43 -12.50
N THR A 200 0.31 7.41 -13.30
CA THR A 200 -0.22 7.66 -14.65
C THR A 200 0.82 7.35 -15.70
N LEU A 201 0.72 6.19 -16.37
CA LEU A 201 1.69 5.76 -17.38
C LEU A 201 1.05 5.66 -18.77
N TRP A 202 1.89 5.68 -19.79
CA TRP A 202 1.51 5.36 -21.14
C TRP A 202 2.57 4.48 -21.82
N ASN A 203 2.15 3.66 -22.79
CA ASN A 203 3.01 2.64 -23.40
C ASN A 203 3.36 2.95 -24.86
N ASP A 204 3.02 4.12 -25.35
CA ASP A 204 3.28 4.56 -26.74
C ASP A 204 2.86 3.52 -27.82
N GLY A 205 1.90 2.64 -27.48
CA GLY A 205 1.49 1.55 -28.35
C GLY A 205 2.55 0.45 -28.59
N LYS A 206 3.70 0.52 -27.91
CA LYS A 206 4.85 -0.39 -28.13
C LYS A 206 5.03 -1.43 -27.02
N ASP A 207 4.08 -1.54 -26.10
CA ASP A 207 4.19 -2.43 -24.92
C ASP A 207 5.42 -2.14 -24.03
N ASP A 208 5.85 -0.89 -23.99
CA ASP A 208 6.97 -0.41 -23.21
C ASP A 208 6.61 0.89 -22.48
N ILE A 209 6.90 0.96 -21.18
CA ILE A 209 6.68 2.15 -20.35
C ILE A 209 7.99 2.86 -20.02
N SER A 210 9.14 2.32 -20.42
CA SER A 210 10.46 2.85 -20.04
C SER A 210 10.72 4.26 -20.59
N ASN A 211 10.12 4.61 -21.73
CA ASN A 211 10.22 5.94 -22.34
C ASN A 211 9.29 6.98 -21.69
N ASP A 212 8.44 6.55 -20.74
CA ASP A 212 7.56 7.45 -20.01
C ASP A 212 8.18 7.86 -18.68
N GLU A 213 9.23 8.68 -18.72
CA GLU A 213 9.94 9.14 -17.52
C GLU A 213 9.00 9.74 -16.49
N PHE A 214 8.04 10.56 -16.91
CA PHE A 214 7.05 11.17 -16.02
C PHE A 214 6.14 10.13 -15.38
N GLY A 215 5.59 9.21 -16.16
CA GLY A 215 4.72 8.15 -15.65
C GLY A 215 5.46 7.18 -14.72
N VAL A 216 6.67 6.78 -15.08
CA VAL A 216 7.56 5.97 -14.22
C VAL A 216 7.77 6.67 -12.87
N GLN A 217 8.04 7.98 -12.90
CA GLN A 217 8.21 8.76 -11.66
C GLN A 217 6.93 8.78 -10.81
N THR A 218 5.74 8.93 -11.40
CA THR A 218 4.47 8.90 -10.66
C THR A 218 4.24 7.55 -9.98
N ALA A 219 4.53 6.42 -10.66
CA ALA A 219 4.39 5.09 -10.08
C ALA A 219 5.40 4.86 -8.93
N GLN A 220 6.65 5.30 -9.09
CA GLN A 220 7.66 5.20 -8.04
C GLN A 220 7.32 6.07 -6.82
N ASN A 221 6.83 7.29 -7.04
CA ASN A 221 6.39 8.18 -5.96
C ASN A 221 5.23 7.55 -5.18
N LEU A 222 4.25 6.98 -5.89
CA LEU A 222 3.13 6.27 -5.27
C LEU A 222 3.63 5.14 -4.36
N GLY A 223 4.53 4.30 -4.85
CA GLY A 223 5.09 3.20 -4.06
C GLY A 223 5.78 3.69 -2.79
N LYS A 224 6.65 4.69 -2.92
CA LYS A 224 7.33 5.30 -1.75
C LYS A 224 6.35 5.94 -0.78
N HIS A 225 5.30 6.59 -1.28
CA HIS A 225 4.27 7.20 -0.44
C HIS A 225 3.46 6.15 0.30
N MET A 226 3.01 5.10 -0.37
CA MET A 226 2.31 3.97 0.23
C MET A 226 3.11 3.32 1.36
N ALA A 227 4.39 3.06 1.11
CA ALA A 227 5.30 2.49 2.10
C ALA A 227 5.43 3.38 3.35
N ARG A 228 5.63 4.69 3.18
CA ARG A 228 5.73 5.64 4.31
C ARG A 228 4.45 5.70 5.13
N VAL A 229 3.29 5.71 4.48
CA VAL A 229 1.99 5.74 5.17
C VAL A 229 1.76 4.41 5.90
N ALA A 230 2.05 3.28 5.28
CA ALA A 230 1.92 1.96 5.92
C ALA A 230 2.84 1.84 7.14
N LEU A 231 4.11 2.24 7.04
CA LEU A 231 5.06 2.22 8.16
C LEU A 231 4.64 3.15 9.30
N ALA A 232 4.12 4.33 9.00
CA ALA A 232 3.63 5.27 10.02
C ALA A 232 2.42 4.74 10.79
N ARG A 233 1.61 3.87 10.17
CA ARG A 233 0.44 3.23 10.80
C ARG A 233 0.81 1.97 11.59
N HIS A 234 1.98 1.39 11.33
CA HIS A 234 2.50 0.19 11.98
C HIS A 234 3.91 0.49 12.53
N PRO A 235 4.02 1.34 13.58
CA PRO A 235 5.31 1.64 14.18
C PRO A 235 5.99 0.37 14.70
N ALA A 236 7.32 0.40 14.79
CA ALA A 236 8.14 -0.72 15.27
C ALA A 236 7.98 -0.93 16.77
#